data_a2ea6670d5bde7f9ff3c19aecd2b18d4
#
_entry.id   a2ea6670d5bde7f9ff3c19aecd2b18d4
#
_cell.length_a   1.000
_cell.length_b   1.000
_cell.length_c   1.000
_cell.angle_alpha   90.00
_cell.angle_beta   90.00
_cell.angle_gamma   90.00
#
_symmetry.space_group_name_H-M   'P 1'
#
loop_
_entity.id
_entity.type
_entity.pdbx_description
1 polymer ?
#
loop_
_entity_poly.entity_id
_entity_poly.type
_entity_poly.pdbx_seq_one_letter_code
_entity_poly.pdbx_strand_id
1 'polypeptide(L)'
;LPVTLPNIESLNIEGNPLDSEKEWKSVNINGKQCTRETDTLDTFVDSSWYFLRFCSSNNIDNPFSEEDLKYWMPVDQYIGGVEHAILHLLYSRFFMRAISLDNKKIDIREPFKGLFTQGMVCHQTYKDNNNNWLSPEEIHSEDGKNFFIKNEPDHKVTVGPSESMSKSKKNTIDPEKMIEAFGADSVRLFILSDSPPEKDVQWSENGMSSAFKYIQKFWIMNEKISSILKQEKLELNKELDIFTNQAIDKINLALEKFRYNVIIAVFHEVYAFLNKLAEKNINNSNLKENYKKILIVMMPVIPHITNECLEKIDEKKEIKWPSVKKEFIENDKVNIVIQVNGKKRSIMTVEKNLEEKVLIQKIKQDKLIDKYIENKEIIRTIYIKDKIINVIIRQ
;
A
#
# COMPACT_ATOMS: atom_id res chain seq x y z
N LEU A 1 -43.39 9.79 -15.49
CA LEU A 1 -42.00 9.45 -15.60
C LEU A 1 -41.59 9.21 -17.05
N PRO A 2 -40.47 9.71 -17.51
CA PRO A 2 -39.44 10.42 -16.74
C PRO A 2 -39.81 11.85 -16.35
N VAL A 3 -39.18 12.40 -15.31
CA VAL A 3 -39.25 13.81 -14.96
C VAL A 3 -38.09 14.52 -15.65
N THR A 4 -38.43 15.38 -16.63
CA THR A 4 -37.41 16.16 -17.34
C THR A 4 -37.16 17.46 -16.59
N LEU A 5 -35.90 17.83 -16.39
CA LEU A 5 -35.52 19.10 -15.80
C LEU A 5 -35.83 20.26 -16.76
N PRO A 6 -36.17 21.46 -16.25
CA PRO A 6 -36.38 22.62 -17.07
C PRO A 6 -35.01 23.11 -17.63
N ASN A 7 -35.10 23.86 -18.74
CA ASN A 7 -33.91 24.55 -19.26
C ASN A 7 -33.69 25.83 -18.43
N ILE A 8 -32.70 25.84 -17.56
CA ILE A 8 -32.38 26.97 -16.69
C ILE A 8 -31.33 27.84 -17.40
N GLU A 9 -31.69 29.07 -17.75
CA GLU A 9 -30.83 30.02 -18.49
C GLU A 9 -29.62 30.49 -17.69
N SER A 10 -29.72 30.56 -16.35
CA SER A 10 -28.62 31.00 -15.47
C SER A 10 -28.62 30.20 -14.19
N LEU A 11 -27.46 29.64 -13.84
CA LEU A 11 -27.19 28.97 -12.57
C LEU A 11 -26.65 29.93 -11.48
N ASN A 12 -26.44 31.20 -11.80
CA ASN A 12 -25.92 32.22 -10.86
C ASN A 12 -27.03 32.85 -10.00
N ILE A 13 -27.86 32.01 -9.41
CA ILE A 13 -28.97 32.42 -8.52
C ILE A 13 -28.60 31.98 -7.11
N GLU A 14 -28.77 32.88 -6.12
CA GLU A 14 -28.67 32.47 -4.71
C GLU A 14 -29.81 31.51 -4.39
N GLY A 15 -29.46 30.37 -3.81
CA GLY A 15 -30.42 29.30 -3.46
C GLY A 15 -30.54 28.22 -4.53
N ASN A 16 -31.66 27.50 -4.49
CA ASN A 16 -31.94 26.42 -5.42
C ASN A 16 -32.54 26.97 -6.75
N PRO A 17 -31.85 26.83 -7.89
CA PRO A 17 -32.36 27.33 -9.17
C PRO A 17 -33.71 26.77 -9.57
N LEU A 18 -34.08 25.56 -9.19
CA LEU A 18 -35.39 24.95 -9.48
C LEU A 18 -36.55 25.65 -8.77
N ASP A 19 -36.28 26.35 -7.68
CA ASP A 19 -37.35 27.09 -6.95
C ASP A 19 -37.90 28.24 -7.75
N SER A 20 -37.13 28.84 -8.65
CA SER A 20 -37.57 29.93 -9.52
C SER A 20 -38.49 29.44 -10.65
N GLU A 21 -38.43 28.17 -11.00
CA GLU A 21 -39.16 27.56 -12.15
C GLU A 21 -40.62 27.22 -11.79
N LYS A 22 -41.44 28.24 -11.62
CA LYS A 22 -42.83 28.11 -11.15
C LYS A 22 -43.71 27.20 -12.02
N GLU A 23 -43.57 27.27 -13.34
CA GLU A 23 -44.30 26.43 -14.27
C GLU A 23 -43.89 24.96 -14.15
N TRP A 24 -42.62 24.69 -14.06
CA TRP A 24 -42.10 23.34 -13.88
C TRP A 24 -42.48 22.75 -12.53
N LYS A 25 -42.49 23.56 -11.45
CA LYS A 25 -42.92 23.12 -10.12
C LYS A 25 -44.39 22.68 -10.08
N SER A 26 -45.23 23.30 -10.88
CA SER A 26 -46.67 23.00 -10.89
C SER A 26 -46.97 21.81 -11.79
N VAL A 27 -47.61 20.77 -11.25
CA VAL A 27 -47.92 19.54 -11.98
C VAL A 27 -49.28 18.99 -11.61
N ASN A 28 -50.01 18.46 -12.57
CA ASN A 28 -51.25 17.74 -12.31
C ASN A 28 -50.99 16.23 -12.28
N ILE A 29 -51.30 15.59 -11.18
CA ILE A 29 -51.19 14.14 -11.00
C ILE A 29 -52.55 13.58 -10.67
N ASN A 30 -53.09 12.75 -11.58
CA ASN A 30 -54.42 12.13 -11.45
C ASN A 30 -55.55 13.14 -11.13
N GLY A 31 -55.55 14.30 -11.80
CA GLY A 31 -56.55 15.35 -11.62
C GLY A 31 -56.33 16.26 -10.40
N LYS A 32 -55.30 16.03 -9.60
CA LYS A 32 -54.93 16.88 -8.46
C LYS A 32 -53.76 17.78 -8.82
N GLN A 33 -53.90 19.07 -8.49
CA GLN A 33 -52.80 20.01 -8.59
C GLN A 33 -51.77 19.71 -7.48
N CYS A 34 -50.53 19.48 -7.86
CA CYS A 34 -49.42 19.18 -6.97
C CYS A 34 -48.24 20.12 -7.24
N THR A 35 -47.38 20.24 -6.26
CA THR A 35 -46.11 20.98 -6.40
C THR A 35 -44.97 19.98 -6.37
N ARG A 36 -44.05 20.05 -7.33
CA ARG A 36 -42.83 19.25 -7.33
C ARG A 36 -41.90 19.73 -6.21
N GLU A 37 -41.30 18.77 -5.55
CA GLU A 37 -40.14 19.04 -4.68
C GLU A 37 -38.97 19.52 -5.51
N THR A 38 -38.26 20.52 -5.02
CA THR A 38 -37.12 21.14 -5.67
C THR A 38 -35.81 20.88 -4.96
N ASP A 39 -35.86 20.44 -3.70
CA ASP A 39 -34.69 20.05 -2.98
C ASP A 39 -33.96 18.88 -3.65
N THR A 40 -32.66 18.95 -3.70
CA THR A 40 -31.81 17.86 -4.19
C THR A 40 -31.42 16.95 -3.03
N LEU A 41 -31.28 15.67 -3.33
CA LEU A 41 -30.72 14.74 -2.37
C LEU A 41 -29.25 15.08 -2.09
N ASP A 42 -28.78 14.75 -0.89
CA ASP A 42 -27.38 14.80 -0.55
C ASP A 42 -26.56 13.96 -1.54
N THR A 43 -25.38 14.45 -1.95
CA THR A 43 -24.51 13.77 -2.93
C THR A 43 -24.10 12.37 -2.47
N PHE A 44 -24.07 12.11 -1.16
CA PHE A 44 -23.80 10.78 -0.61
C PHE A 44 -24.88 9.76 -0.91
N VAL A 45 -26.09 10.17 -1.31
CA VAL A 45 -27.15 9.23 -1.69
C VAL A 45 -26.74 8.45 -2.94
N ASP A 46 -26.19 9.10 -3.95
CA ASP A 46 -25.70 8.41 -5.15
C ASP A 46 -24.54 7.48 -4.84
N SER A 47 -23.59 7.94 -4.03
CA SER A 47 -22.43 7.13 -3.63
C SER A 47 -22.81 5.96 -2.70
N SER A 48 -23.97 6.01 -2.05
CA SER A 48 -24.41 4.99 -1.09
C SER A 48 -24.75 3.64 -1.70
N TRP A 49 -24.95 3.56 -3.02
CA TRP A 49 -25.39 2.35 -3.71
C TRP A 49 -24.67 2.08 -5.05
N TYR A 50 -23.73 2.90 -5.48
CA TYR A 50 -23.03 2.74 -6.76
C TYR A 50 -22.42 1.35 -6.96
N PHE A 51 -21.95 0.73 -5.87
CA PHE A 51 -21.37 -0.62 -5.91
C PHE A 51 -22.38 -1.69 -6.31
N LEU A 52 -23.69 -1.48 -6.03
CA LEU A 52 -24.75 -2.35 -6.55
C LEU A 52 -24.90 -2.16 -8.06
N ARG A 53 -24.86 -0.91 -8.52
CA ARG A 53 -24.90 -0.62 -9.96
C ARG A 53 -23.72 -1.24 -10.70
N PHE A 54 -22.54 -1.26 -10.09
CA PHE A 54 -21.34 -1.87 -10.67
C PHE A 54 -21.47 -3.38 -10.88
N CYS A 55 -22.28 -4.06 -10.07
CA CYS A 55 -22.56 -5.49 -10.27
C CYS A 55 -23.27 -5.76 -11.61
N SER A 56 -24.09 -4.80 -12.10
CA SER A 56 -24.92 -4.94 -13.30
C SER A 56 -24.75 -3.74 -14.24
N SER A 57 -23.53 -3.31 -14.52
CA SER A 57 -23.21 -2.08 -15.26
C SER A 57 -23.89 -2.00 -16.65
N ASN A 58 -24.09 -3.12 -17.32
CA ASN A 58 -24.69 -3.23 -18.65
C ASN A 58 -26.24 -3.34 -18.65
N ASN A 59 -26.88 -3.43 -17.48
CA ASN A 59 -28.33 -3.50 -17.38
C ASN A 59 -28.94 -2.11 -17.61
N ILE A 60 -29.68 -1.93 -18.71
CA ILE A 60 -30.30 -0.64 -19.08
C ILE A 60 -31.71 -0.47 -18.49
N ASP A 61 -32.35 -1.58 -18.14
CA ASP A 61 -33.78 -1.55 -17.72
C ASP A 61 -33.91 -1.40 -16.20
N ASN A 62 -32.93 -1.93 -15.44
CA ASN A 62 -32.96 -1.93 -13.98
C ASN A 62 -31.61 -1.44 -13.41
N PRO A 63 -31.59 -0.84 -12.21
CA PRO A 63 -30.36 -0.39 -11.57
C PRO A 63 -29.37 -1.53 -11.30
N PHE A 64 -29.88 -2.73 -11.04
CA PHE A 64 -29.12 -3.96 -10.86
C PHE A 64 -30.03 -5.18 -11.02
N SER A 65 -29.48 -6.37 -11.28
CA SER A 65 -30.19 -7.65 -11.27
C SER A 65 -29.97 -8.41 -9.97
N GLU A 66 -30.97 -9.19 -9.54
CA GLU A 66 -30.84 -10.04 -8.34
C GLU A 66 -29.76 -11.13 -8.51
N GLU A 67 -29.59 -11.64 -9.72
CA GLU A 67 -28.59 -12.66 -10.04
C GLU A 67 -27.18 -12.13 -9.88
N ASP A 68 -26.90 -10.95 -10.44
CA ASP A 68 -25.60 -10.30 -10.32
C ASP A 68 -25.28 -9.95 -8.87
N LEU A 69 -26.27 -9.46 -8.10
CA LEU A 69 -26.05 -9.18 -6.68
C LEU A 69 -25.74 -10.44 -5.88
N LYS A 70 -26.38 -11.58 -6.16
CA LYS A 70 -26.08 -12.84 -5.48
C LYS A 70 -24.66 -13.33 -5.77
N TYR A 71 -24.13 -13.02 -6.95
CA TYR A 71 -22.78 -13.42 -7.34
C TYR A 71 -21.70 -12.49 -6.75
N TRP A 72 -21.91 -11.16 -6.85
CA TRP A 72 -20.88 -10.19 -6.52
C TRP A 72 -20.91 -9.66 -5.09
N MET A 73 -22.06 -9.75 -4.40
CA MET A 73 -22.24 -9.17 -3.08
C MET A 73 -22.21 -10.24 -1.96
N PRO A 74 -21.76 -9.87 -0.74
CA PRO A 74 -21.18 -8.58 -0.37
C PRO A 74 -19.79 -8.37 -0.98
N VAL A 75 -19.37 -7.11 -1.13
CA VAL A 75 -18.02 -6.78 -1.64
C VAL A 75 -16.96 -7.39 -0.73
N ASP A 76 -16.03 -8.16 -1.29
CA ASP A 76 -15.05 -8.91 -0.50
C ASP A 76 -14.10 -8.01 0.28
N GLN A 77 -13.59 -6.96 -0.36
CA GLN A 77 -12.69 -6.00 0.24
C GLN A 77 -13.01 -4.58 -0.22
N TYR A 78 -13.25 -3.68 0.73
CA TYR A 78 -13.54 -2.28 0.47
C TYR A 78 -12.48 -1.40 1.10
N ILE A 79 -11.84 -0.54 0.28
CA ILE A 79 -10.69 0.26 0.68
C ILE A 79 -11.04 1.74 0.53
N GLY A 80 -10.83 2.53 1.57
CA GLY A 80 -11.10 3.97 1.56
C GLY A 80 -10.48 4.69 2.74
N GLY A 81 -10.56 6.03 2.74
CA GLY A 81 -10.07 6.84 3.85
C GLY A 81 -10.95 6.69 5.10
N VAL A 82 -10.35 6.87 6.25
CA VAL A 82 -11.03 6.79 7.56
C VAL A 82 -12.14 7.83 7.71
N GLU A 83 -12.06 8.96 7.03
CA GLU A 83 -13.05 10.04 7.02
C GLU A 83 -14.42 9.59 6.53
N HIS A 84 -14.48 8.55 5.72
CA HIS A 84 -15.73 8.00 5.20
C HIS A 84 -16.52 7.15 6.19
N ALA A 85 -15.96 6.85 7.37
CA ALA A 85 -16.58 5.96 8.36
C ALA A 85 -17.98 6.48 8.80
N ILE A 86 -18.12 7.78 9.02
CA ILE A 86 -19.37 8.45 9.44
C ILE A 86 -20.14 9.11 8.28
N LEU A 87 -19.61 9.01 7.06
CA LEU A 87 -20.22 9.55 5.86
C LEU A 87 -20.66 8.40 4.94
N HIS A 88 -19.91 8.17 3.86
CA HIS A 88 -20.22 7.18 2.84
C HIS A 88 -20.51 5.77 3.39
N LEU A 89 -19.70 5.26 4.32
CA LEU A 89 -19.88 3.91 4.86
C LEU A 89 -21.19 3.77 5.65
N LEU A 90 -21.57 4.81 6.41
CA LEU A 90 -22.81 4.82 7.15
C LEU A 90 -24.03 4.84 6.20
N TYR A 91 -23.98 5.71 5.18
CA TYR A 91 -25.03 5.79 4.17
C TYR A 91 -25.16 4.48 3.39
N SER A 92 -24.05 3.86 2.99
CA SER A 92 -24.06 2.58 2.28
C SER A 92 -24.72 1.46 3.08
N ARG A 93 -24.42 1.36 4.38
CA ARG A 93 -25.06 0.38 5.28
C ARG A 93 -26.54 0.66 5.48
N PHE A 94 -26.91 1.93 5.65
CA PHE A 94 -28.31 2.32 5.76
C PHE A 94 -29.09 1.98 4.48
N PHE A 95 -28.55 2.32 3.32
CA PHE A 95 -29.17 2.08 2.02
C PHE A 95 -29.41 0.58 1.75
N MET A 96 -28.41 -0.26 2.05
CA MET A 96 -28.55 -1.71 1.95
C MET A 96 -29.66 -2.27 2.83
N ARG A 97 -29.77 -1.77 4.06
CA ARG A 97 -30.84 -2.18 4.98
C ARG A 97 -32.21 -1.72 4.51
N ALA A 98 -32.31 -0.50 3.98
CA ALA A 98 -33.54 0.03 3.44
C ALA A 98 -34.04 -0.79 2.23
N ILE A 99 -33.16 -1.10 1.28
CA ILE A 99 -33.48 -1.95 0.13
C ILE A 99 -33.91 -3.35 0.57
N SER A 100 -33.21 -3.94 1.55
CA SER A 100 -33.51 -5.29 2.06
C SER A 100 -34.85 -5.38 2.78
N LEU A 101 -35.37 -4.27 3.33
CA LEU A 101 -36.71 -4.24 3.96
C LEU A 101 -37.84 -4.36 2.90
N ASP A 102 -37.65 -3.70 1.78
CA ASP A 102 -38.65 -3.63 0.74
C ASP A 102 -38.58 -4.82 -0.25
N ASN A 103 -37.39 -5.35 -0.45
CA ASN A 103 -37.11 -6.47 -1.34
C ASN A 103 -36.54 -7.68 -0.59
N LYS A 104 -37.44 -8.60 -0.19
CA LYS A 104 -37.05 -9.85 0.54
C LYS A 104 -36.12 -10.78 -0.25
N LYS A 105 -35.91 -10.55 -1.53
CA LYS A 105 -35.01 -11.34 -2.36
C LYS A 105 -33.54 -10.87 -2.20
N ILE A 106 -33.33 -9.68 -1.65
CA ILE A 106 -32.01 -9.10 -1.36
C ILE A 106 -31.80 -9.19 0.15
N ASP A 107 -31.27 -10.32 0.62
CA ASP A 107 -30.92 -10.53 2.06
C ASP A 107 -29.45 -10.20 2.33
N ILE A 108 -29.03 -8.98 1.94
CA ILE A 108 -27.66 -8.48 2.15
C ILE A 108 -27.76 -7.21 2.99
N ARG A 109 -27.49 -7.35 4.29
CA ARG A 109 -27.60 -6.21 5.24
C ARG A 109 -26.32 -5.40 5.37
N GLU A 110 -25.18 -6.03 5.19
CA GLU A 110 -23.86 -5.38 5.24
C GLU A 110 -23.23 -5.44 3.85
N PRO A 111 -22.95 -4.28 3.24
CA PRO A 111 -22.47 -4.23 1.85
C PRO A 111 -21.04 -4.73 1.68
N PHE A 112 -20.23 -4.65 2.73
CA PHE A 112 -18.79 -4.93 2.68
C PHE A 112 -18.43 -6.04 3.67
N LYS A 113 -17.79 -7.10 3.18
CA LYS A 113 -17.31 -8.21 3.98
C LYS A 113 -16.05 -7.85 4.76
N GLY A 114 -15.15 -7.09 4.14
CA GLY A 114 -13.94 -6.57 4.74
C GLY A 114 -13.78 -5.07 4.46
N LEU A 115 -13.45 -4.31 5.49
CA LEU A 115 -13.10 -2.90 5.38
C LEU A 115 -11.62 -2.72 5.64
N PHE A 116 -10.97 -1.91 4.83
CA PHE A 116 -9.61 -1.46 5.05
C PHE A 116 -9.61 0.07 5.00
N THR A 117 -9.35 0.70 6.15
CA THR A 117 -9.28 2.15 6.26
C THR A 117 -7.85 2.62 6.15
N GLN A 118 -7.57 3.41 5.12
CA GLN A 118 -6.24 3.98 4.91
C GLN A 118 -6.08 5.31 5.63
N GLY A 119 -4.83 5.60 6.06
CA GLY A 119 -4.45 6.89 6.62
C GLY A 119 -4.42 8.00 5.58
N MET A 120 -4.23 9.22 6.04
CA MET A 120 -4.20 10.43 5.22
C MET A 120 -2.76 10.74 4.78
N VAL A 121 -2.64 11.44 3.66
CA VAL A 121 -1.37 12.07 3.30
C VAL A 121 -1.33 13.44 3.98
N CYS A 122 -0.33 13.64 4.84
CA CYS A 122 -0.16 14.83 5.65
C CYS A 122 1.04 15.64 5.16
N HIS A 123 0.94 16.95 5.30
CA HIS A 123 2.03 17.88 5.01
C HIS A 123 2.06 19.01 6.03
N GLN A 124 3.24 19.58 6.24
CA GLN A 124 3.40 20.75 7.09
C GLN A 124 2.54 21.91 6.59
N THR A 125 2.11 22.74 7.51
CA THR A 125 1.36 23.95 7.23
C THR A 125 2.26 25.17 7.40
N TYR A 126 2.01 26.22 6.64
CA TYR A 126 2.84 27.41 6.60
C TYR A 126 1.99 28.66 6.71
N LYS A 127 2.44 29.63 7.48
CA LYS A 127 1.78 30.93 7.65
C LYS A 127 2.75 32.08 7.54
N ASP A 128 2.26 33.19 6.95
CA ASP A 128 2.92 34.48 7.01
C ASP A 128 2.77 35.18 8.38
N ASN A 129 3.37 36.34 8.54
CA ASN A 129 3.26 37.13 9.77
C ASN A 129 1.84 37.66 10.05
N ASN A 130 0.96 37.64 9.06
CA ASN A 130 -0.45 38.04 9.17
C ASN A 130 -1.40 36.88 9.42
N ASN A 131 -0.85 35.67 9.69
CA ASN A 131 -1.59 34.41 9.85
C ASN A 131 -2.30 33.90 8.59
N ASN A 132 -1.97 34.39 7.39
CA ASN A 132 -2.48 33.82 6.14
C ASN A 132 -1.75 32.51 5.81
N TRP A 133 -2.47 31.54 5.29
CA TRP A 133 -1.91 30.29 4.84
C TRP A 133 -1.08 30.49 3.56
N LEU A 134 0.10 29.88 3.55
CA LEU A 134 1.01 29.85 2.41
C LEU A 134 1.11 28.42 1.85
N SER A 135 1.21 28.30 0.53
CA SER A 135 1.47 27.00 -0.11
C SER A 135 2.97 26.67 -0.08
N PRO A 136 3.35 25.39 -0.21
CA PRO A 136 4.75 24.98 -0.34
C PRO A 136 5.47 25.67 -1.52
N GLU A 137 4.74 26.06 -2.56
CA GLU A 137 5.28 26.73 -3.73
C GLU A 137 5.64 28.20 -3.47
N GLU A 138 4.99 28.85 -2.48
CA GLU A 138 5.22 30.27 -2.11
C GLU A 138 6.42 30.45 -1.19
N ILE A 139 6.99 29.36 -0.67
CA ILE A 139 8.08 29.41 0.32
C ILE A 139 9.37 28.77 -0.22
N HIS A 140 10.49 29.08 0.43
CA HIS A 140 11.76 28.41 0.20
C HIS A 140 12.53 28.25 1.51
N SER A 141 13.43 27.28 1.56
CA SER A 141 14.35 27.04 2.67
C SER A 141 15.65 26.46 2.13
N GLU A 142 16.79 26.98 2.62
CA GLU A 142 18.11 26.44 2.28
C GLU A 142 18.55 25.33 3.24
N ASP A 143 18.12 25.41 4.50
CA ASP A 143 18.54 24.49 5.58
C ASP A 143 17.46 23.49 6.00
N GLY A 144 16.27 23.57 5.39
CA GLY A 144 15.11 22.74 5.72
C GLY A 144 14.50 23.02 7.10
N LYS A 145 14.98 24.09 7.79
CA LYS A 145 14.49 24.47 9.13
C LYS A 145 13.92 25.87 9.18
N ASN A 146 14.54 26.79 8.47
CA ASN A 146 14.08 28.16 8.36
C ASN A 146 13.44 28.35 6.99
N PHE A 147 12.19 28.78 7.00
CA PHE A 147 11.41 29.01 5.78
C PHE A 147 11.12 30.50 5.62
N PHE A 148 11.21 30.96 4.38
CA PHE A 148 11.01 32.34 3.97
C PHE A 148 10.07 32.38 2.76
N ILE A 149 9.40 33.51 2.56
CA ILE A 149 8.59 33.75 1.36
C ILE A 149 9.51 33.92 0.16
N LYS A 150 9.28 33.20 -0.94
CA LYS A 150 10.17 33.17 -2.11
C LYS A 150 10.56 34.55 -2.66
N ASN A 151 9.61 35.46 -2.72
CA ASN A 151 9.81 36.80 -3.26
C ASN A 151 10.16 37.84 -2.18
N GLU A 152 10.22 37.46 -0.93
CA GLU A 152 10.43 38.30 0.24
C GLU A 152 11.34 37.59 1.25
N PRO A 153 12.65 37.48 0.95
CA PRO A 153 13.57 36.65 1.73
C PRO A 153 13.77 37.11 3.19
N ASP A 154 13.39 38.32 3.53
CA ASP A 154 13.41 38.83 4.92
C ASP A 154 12.17 38.45 5.72
N HIS A 155 11.11 37.96 5.05
CA HIS A 155 9.88 37.54 5.71
C HIS A 155 9.90 36.07 6.08
N LYS A 156 10.15 35.82 7.37
CA LYS A 156 10.17 34.46 7.95
C LYS A 156 8.76 33.88 8.02
N VAL A 157 8.67 32.62 7.61
CA VAL A 157 7.43 31.83 7.63
C VAL A 157 7.31 31.03 8.93
N THR A 158 6.13 31.07 9.54
CA THR A 158 5.83 30.18 10.67
C THR A 158 5.43 28.81 10.17
N VAL A 159 6.20 27.79 10.57
CA VAL A 159 5.92 26.38 10.27
C VAL A 159 4.99 25.81 11.32
N GLY A 160 3.83 25.34 10.88
CA GLY A 160 2.87 24.66 11.72
C GLY A 160 3.03 23.12 11.69
N PRO A 161 2.17 22.40 12.40
CA PRO A 161 2.19 20.94 12.42
C PRO A 161 1.90 20.35 11.06
N SER A 162 2.33 19.09 10.85
CA SER A 162 1.91 18.28 9.72
C SER A 162 0.47 17.83 9.94
N GLU A 163 -0.40 18.17 9.00
CA GLU A 163 -1.83 17.87 9.03
C GLU A 163 -2.28 17.32 7.69
N SER A 164 -3.46 16.69 7.65
CA SER A 164 -4.04 16.21 6.39
C SER A 164 -4.13 17.35 5.37
N MET A 165 -3.76 17.06 4.13
CA MET A 165 -3.74 18.02 3.04
C MET A 165 -5.13 18.58 2.77
N SER A 166 -5.25 19.90 2.69
CA SER A 166 -6.49 20.59 2.35
C SER A 166 -6.25 21.87 1.56
N LYS A 167 -7.15 22.17 0.63
CA LYS A 167 -7.09 23.42 -0.16
C LYS A 167 -7.21 24.66 0.72
N SER A 168 -7.99 24.61 1.79
CA SER A 168 -8.19 25.72 2.72
C SER A 168 -6.93 26.11 3.50
N LYS A 169 -6.08 25.15 3.81
CA LYS A 169 -4.78 25.35 4.48
C LYS A 169 -3.61 25.51 3.51
N LYS A 170 -3.86 25.39 2.20
CA LYS A 170 -2.87 25.46 1.13
C LYS A 170 -1.69 24.48 1.29
N ASN A 171 -1.81 23.42 2.09
CA ASN A 171 -0.75 22.44 2.33
C ASN A 171 -0.83 21.24 1.37
N THR A 172 -1.48 21.40 0.22
CA THR A 172 -1.63 20.37 -0.80
C THR A 172 -0.41 20.29 -1.70
N ILE A 173 -0.06 19.08 -2.09
CA ILE A 173 0.93 18.80 -3.14
C ILE A 173 0.17 18.33 -4.39
N ASP A 174 0.52 18.90 -5.52
CA ASP A 174 -0.09 18.55 -6.80
C ASP A 174 0.50 17.22 -7.32
N PRO A 175 -0.31 16.15 -7.42
CA PRO A 175 0.15 14.86 -7.91
C PRO A 175 0.68 14.91 -9.36
N GLU A 176 0.08 15.72 -10.23
CA GLU A 176 0.49 15.81 -11.64
C GLU A 176 1.91 16.36 -11.74
N LYS A 177 2.22 17.44 -11.03
CA LYS A 177 3.57 18.00 -10.97
C LYS A 177 4.60 17.00 -10.43
N MET A 178 4.21 16.20 -9.44
CA MET A 178 5.09 15.16 -8.90
C MET A 178 5.33 14.04 -9.90
N ILE A 179 4.31 13.63 -10.62
CA ILE A 179 4.41 12.61 -11.66
C ILE A 179 5.27 13.11 -12.83
N GLU A 180 5.11 14.36 -13.24
CA GLU A 180 5.94 14.98 -14.27
C GLU A 180 7.42 15.06 -13.87
N ALA A 181 7.69 15.43 -12.62
CA ALA A 181 9.06 15.61 -12.12
C ALA A 181 9.78 14.28 -11.79
N PHE A 182 9.09 13.31 -11.24
CA PHE A 182 9.69 12.10 -10.65
C PHE A 182 9.19 10.79 -11.27
N GLY A 183 8.14 10.84 -12.09
CA GLY A 183 7.48 9.65 -12.63
C GLY A 183 6.52 8.98 -11.65
N ALA A 184 5.48 8.35 -12.20
CA ALA A 184 4.41 7.72 -11.42
C ALA A 184 4.91 6.62 -10.48
N ASP A 185 5.86 5.80 -10.90
CA ASP A 185 6.41 4.71 -10.08
C ASP A 185 7.15 5.22 -8.85
N SER A 186 7.82 6.38 -8.95
CA SER A 186 8.50 7.00 -7.79
C SER A 186 7.48 7.51 -6.76
N VAL A 187 6.39 8.13 -7.23
CA VAL A 187 5.30 8.59 -6.36
C VAL A 187 4.63 7.40 -5.65
N ARG A 188 4.32 6.33 -6.40
CA ARG A 188 3.75 5.10 -5.83
C ARG A 188 4.67 4.46 -4.80
N LEU A 189 5.96 4.35 -5.13
CA LEU A 189 6.96 3.78 -4.23
C LEU A 189 7.07 4.59 -2.93
N PHE A 190 7.11 5.92 -3.02
CA PHE A 190 7.16 6.80 -1.86
C PHE A 190 5.94 6.64 -0.95
N ILE A 191 4.72 6.77 -1.50
CA ILE A 191 3.48 6.68 -0.73
C ILE A 191 3.35 5.34 0.02
N LEU A 192 3.82 4.24 -0.58
CA LEU A 192 3.70 2.90 -0.02
C LEU A 192 4.87 2.51 0.89
N SER A 193 5.95 3.31 0.98
CA SER A 193 7.20 2.92 1.66
C SER A 193 7.25 3.26 3.14
N ASP A 194 6.71 4.40 3.53
CA ASP A 194 7.00 5.01 4.84
C ASP A 194 6.35 4.26 6.01
N SER A 195 5.06 3.96 5.89
CA SER A 195 4.24 3.43 6.98
C SER A 195 3.30 2.32 6.50
N PRO A 196 2.80 1.47 7.42
CA PRO A 196 1.62 0.67 7.11
C PRO A 196 0.50 1.56 6.59
N PRO A 197 -0.27 1.13 5.57
CA PRO A 197 -1.26 1.98 4.89
C PRO A 197 -2.38 2.52 5.79
N GLU A 198 -2.59 1.94 6.97
CA GLU A 198 -3.55 2.41 7.97
C GLU A 198 -3.09 3.66 8.72
N LYS A 199 -1.81 4.00 8.61
CA LYS A 199 -1.22 5.19 9.23
C LYS A 199 -1.09 6.32 8.25
N ASP A 200 -1.08 7.54 8.79
CA ASP A 200 -0.81 8.73 8.00
C ASP A 200 0.59 8.72 7.39
N VAL A 201 0.67 9.12 6.13
CA VAL A 201 1.92 9.29 5.41
C VAL A 201 2.36 10.75 5.50
N GLN A 202 3.56 10.99 5.99
CA GLN A 202 4.13 12.33 6.04
C GLN A 202 4.81 12.64 4.73
N TRP A 203 4.34 13.69 4.02
CA TRP A 203 4.99 14.12 2.79
C TRP A 203 6.41 14.61 3.06
N SER A 204 7.34 14.15 2.26
CA SER A 204 8.77 14.48 2.39
C SER A 204 9.43 14.55 1.01
N GLU A 205 10.00 15.70 0.67
CA GLU A 205 10.76 15.86 -0.57
C GLU A 205 11.99 14.96 -0.62
N ASN A 206 12.64 14.75 0.52
CA ASN A 206 13.76 13.82 0.64
C ASN A 206 13.33 12.36 0.41
N GLY A 207 12.16 11.98 0.93
CA GLY A 207 11.55 10.68 0.69
C GLY A 207 11.25 10.49 -0.79
N MET A 208 10.66 11.49 -1.44
CA MET A 208 10.34 11.49 -2.87
C MET A 208 11.61 11.35 -3.73
N SER A 209 12.65 12.15 -3.44
CA SER A 209 13.95 12.07 -4.11
C SER A 209 14.63 10.70 -3.91
N SER A 210 14.47 10.10 -2.74
CA SER A 210 15.02 8.77 -2.44
C SER A 210 14.30 7.67 -3.24
N ALA A 211 12.98 7.76 -3.37
CA ALA A 211 12.20 6.85 -4.20
C ALA A 211 12.61 6.97 -5.67
N PHE A 212 12.77 8.19 -6.19
CA PHE A 212 13.23 8.42 -7.56
C PHE A 212 14.63 7.83 -7.81
N LYS A 213 15.57 8.06 -6.89
CA LYS A 213 16.92 7.48 -6.96
C LYS A 213 16.89 5.95 -6.96
N TYR A 214 15.94 5.33 -6.22
CA TYR A 214 15.76 3.89 -6.26
C TYR A 214 15.35 3.41 -7.65
N ILE A 215 14.36 4.05 -8.27
CA ILE A 215 13.89 3.73 -9.63
C ILE A 215 15.03 3.85 -10.65
N GLN A 216 15.82 4.93 -10.59
CA GLN A 216 16.98 5.12 -11.45
C GLN A 216 18.04 4.02 -11.28
N LYS A 217 18.37 3.67 -10.04
CA LYS A 217 19.34 2.60 -9.73
C LYS A 217 18.83 1.23 -10.20
N PHE A 218 17.53 0.98 -10.04
CA PHE A 218 16.91 -0.25 -10.52
C PHE A 218 16.99 -0.37 -12.04
N TRP A 219 16.75 0.74 -12.76
CA TRP A 219 16.92 0.79 -14.21
C TRP A 219 18.35 0.48 -14.65
N ILE A 220 19.34 1.11 -14.03
CA ILE A 220 20.77 0.86 -14.33
C ILE A 220 21.14 -0.62 -14.09
N MET A 221 20.62 -1.20 -13.02
CA MET A 221 20.81 -2.63 -12.74
C MET A 221 20.15 -3.50 -13.82
N ASN A 222 18.94 -3.16 -14.27
CA ASN A 222 18.26 -3.86 -15.37
C ASN A 222 19.07 -3.85 -16.66
N GLU A 223 19.68 -2.71 -17.03
CA GLU A 223 20.56 -2.63 -18.21
C GLU A 223 21.74 -3.60 -18.10
N LYS A 224 22.36 -3.71 -16.93
CA LYS A 224 23.44 -4.69 -16.67
C LYS A 224 22.92 -6.12 -16.82
N ILE A 225 21.79 -6.47 -16.21
CA ILE A 225 21.21 -7.81 -16.29
C ILE A 225 20.84 -8.14 -17.76
N SER A 226 20.25 -7.20 -18.47
CA SER A 226 19.90 -7.37 -19.90
C SER A 226 21.14 -7.62 -20.77
N SER A 227 22.27 -7.00 -20.44
CA SER A 227 23.54 -7.27 -21.12
C SER A 227 24.08 -8.67 -20.77
N ILE A 228 24.01 -9.07 -19.51
CA ILE A 228 24.45 -10.41 -19.05
C ILE A 228 23.64 -11.50 -19.74
N LEU A 229 22.33 -11.32 -19.89
CA LEU A 229 21.43 -12.31 -20.50
C LEU A 229 21.74 -12.59 -21.99
N LYS A 230 22.53 -11.74 -22.66
CA LYS A 230 23.01 -11.95 -24.03
C LYS A 230 24.25 -12.82 -24.11
N GLN A 231 24.91 -13.08 -22.98
CA GLN A 231 26.12 -13.92 -22.91
C GLN A 231 25.75 -15.41 -22.93
N GLU A 232 26.75 -16.27 -23.07
CA GLU A 232 26.58 -17.72 -22.96
C GLU A 232 26.07 -18.10 -21.56
N LYS A 233 25.12 -19.07 -21.54
CA LYS A 233 24.55 -19.56 -20.28
C LYS A 233 25.51 -20.53 -19.60
N LEU A 234 25.77 -20.26 -18.33
CA LEU A 234 26.57 -21.10 -17.46
C LEU A 234 25.69 -21.96 -16.53
N GLU A 235 26.33 -22.54 -15.51
CA GLU A 235 25.68 -23.41 -14.54
C GLU A 235 24.52 -22.73 -13.81
N LEU A 236 23.62 -23.55 -13.26
CA LEU A 236 22.51 -23.12 -12.45
C LEU A 236 22.97 -22.51 -11.13
N ASN A 237 22.39 -21.37 -10.74
CA ASN A 237 22.65 -20.74 -9.45
C ASN A 237 21.52 -21.08 -8.48
N LYS A 238 21.74 -22.03 -7.58
CA LYS A 238 20.76 -22.46 -6.59
C LYS A 238 20.42 -21.36 -5.55
N GLU A 239 21.39 -20.50 -5.21
CA GLU A 239 21.18 -19.37 -4.30
C GLU A 239 20.14 -18.39 -4.89
N LEU A 240 20.19 -18.16 -6.21
CA LEU A 240 19.21 -17.32 -6.90
C LEU A 240 17.79 -17.92 -6.85
N ASP A 241 17.64 -19.24 -7.03
CA ASP A 241 16.34 -19.92 -6.93
C ASP A 241 15.77 -19.78 -5.50
N ILE A 242 16.58 -20.02 -4.48
CA ILE A 242 16.19 -19.89 -3.08
C ILE A 242 15.77 -18.45 -2.79
N PHE A 243 16.61 -17.47 -3.13
CA PHE A 243 16.33 -16.07 -2.86
C PHE A 243 15.04 -15.61 -3.55
N THR A 244 14.85 -15.95 -4.84
CA THR A 244 13.65 -15.58 -5.59
C THR A 244 12.39 -16.13 -4.97
N ASN A 245 12.36 -17.41 -4.61
CA ASN A 245 11.18 -18.02 -4.00
C ASN A 245 10.88 -17.42 -2.61
N GLN A 246 11.90 -17.16 -1.80
CA GLN A 246 11.73 -16.49 -0.50
C GLN A 246 11.22 -15.05 -0.64
N ALA A 247 11.70 -14.30 -1.63
CA ALA A 247 11.22 -12.95 -1.90
C ALA A 247 9.76 -12.95 -2.35
N ILE A 248 9.37 -13.87 -3.26
CA ILE A 248 7.98 -14.02 -3.71
C ILE A 248 7.06 -14.39 -2.54
N ASP A 249 7.46 -15.32 -1.69
CA ASP A 249 6.69 -15.74 -0.53
C ASP A 249 6.45 -14.59 0.46
N LYS A 250 7.50 -13.83 0.78
CA LYS A 250 7.40 -12.63 1.63
C LYS A 250 6.44 -11.59 1.02
N ILE A 251 6.51 -11.37 -0.29
CA ILE A 251 5.64 -10.42 -1.00
C ILE A 251 4.20 -10.91 -0.98
N ASN A 252 3.94 -12.20 -1.24
CA ASN A 252 2.59 -12.76 -1.20
C ASN A 252 1.95 -12.57 0.17
N LEU A 253 2.65 -12.95 1.25
CA LEU A 253 2.18 -12.78 2.62
C LEU A 253 1.94 -11.31 3.00
N ALA A 254 2.74 -10.41 2.45
CA ALA A 254 2.58 -8.98 2.69
C ALA A 254 1.42 -8.38 1.90
N LEU A 255 1.18 -8.83 0.65
CA LEU A 255 0.03 -8.44 -0.17
C LEU A 255 -1.30 -8.86 0.47
N GLU A 256 -1.41 -10.11 0.95
CA GLU A 256 -2.60 -10.60 1.64
C GLU A 256 -2.98 -9.74 2.86
N LYS A 257 -2.00 -9.09 3.48
CA LYS A 257 -2.17 -8.28 4.70
C LYS A 257 -2.08 -6.78 4.44
N PHE A 258 -2.06 -6.34 3.19
CA PHE A 258 -1.88 -4.94 2.80
C PHE A 258 -0.63 -4.27 3.38
N ARG A 259 0.43 -5.03 3.68
CA ARG A 259 1.68 -4.51 4.26
C ARG A 259 2.64 -4.04 3.18
N TYR A 260 2.27 -2.99 2.47
CA TYR A 260 3.05 -2.49 1.33
C TYR A 260 4.45 -2.00 1.70
N ASN A 261 4.61 -1.39 2.87
CA ASN A 261 5.92 -0.99 3.37
C ASN A 261 6.89 -2.18 3.54
N VAL A 262 6.38 -3.36 3.93
CA VAL A 262 7.16 -4.60 4.00
C VAL A 262 7.55 -5.07 2.59
N ILE A 263 6.65 -4.94 1.61
CA ILE A 263 6.95 -5.27 0.21
C ILE A 263 8.11 -4.42 -0.31
N ILE A 264 8.11 -3.13 0.00
CA ILE A 264 9.18 -2.21 -0.43
C ILE A 264 10.50 -2.53 0.27
N ALA A 265 10.47 -2.94 1.54
CA ALA A 265 11.68 -3.47 2.19
C ALA A 265 12.24 -4.68 1.44
N VAL A 266 11.39 -5.62 0.99
CA VAL A 266 11.81 -6.74 0.13
C VAL A 266 12.36 -6.26 -1.21
N PHE A 267 11.82 -5.19 -1.80
CA PHE A 267 12.38 -4.61 -3.04
C PHE A 267 13.80 -4.12 -2.87
N HIS A 268 14.14 -3.54 -1.71
CA HIS A 268 15.52 -3.16 -1.40
C HIS A 268 16.43 -4.38 -1.24
N GLU A 269 15.96 -5.47 -0.60
CA GLU A 269 16.67 -6.75 -0.54
C GLU A 269 16.92 -7.32 -1.94
N VAL A 270 15.89 -7.30 -2.80
CA VAL A 270 15.94 -7.74 -4.20
C VAL A 270 16.97 -6.94 -4.99
N TYR A 271 16.92 -5.61 -4.89
CA TYR A 271 17.89 -4.76 -5.57
C TYR A 271 19.33 -5.08 -5.13
N ALA A 272 19.57 -5.17 -3.82
CA ALA A 272 20.90 -5.45 -3.29
C ALA A 272 21.45 -6.81 -3.77
N PHE A 273 20.59 -7.83 -3.75
CA PHE A 273 20.97 -9.18 -4.21
C PHE A 273 21.27 -9.21 -5.71
N LEU A 274 20.36 -8.67 -6.54
CA LEU A 274 20.50 -8.67 -8.00
C LEU A 274 21.65 -7.78 -8.47
N ASN A 275 21.88 -6.63 -7.82
CA ASN A 275 23.02 -5.78 -8.16
C ASN A 275 24.35 -6.50 -7.89
N LYS A 276 24.48 -7.16 -6.71
CA LYS A 276 25.65 -8.00 -6.39
C LYS A 276 25.83 -9.16 -7.39
N LEU A 277 24.73 -9.76 -7.83
CA LEU A 277 24.77 -10.80 -8.86
C LEU A 277 25.25 -10.25 -10.22
N ALA A 278 24.73 -9.07 -10.61
CA ALA A 278 25.12 -8.39 -11.85
C ALA A 278 26.60 -7.97 -11.85
N GLU A 279 27.19 -7.64 -10.69
CA GLU A 279 28.62 -7.34 -10.56
C GLU A 279 29.51 -8.55 -10.91
N LYS A 280 29.04 -9.78 -10.68
CA LYS A 280 29.75 -11.00 -11.06
C LYS A 280 29.79 -11.20 -12.59
N ASN A 281 28.91 -10.54 -13.32
CA ASN A 281 28.81 -10.61 -14.80
C ASN A 281 28.70 -12.04 -15.35
N ILE A 282 27.87 -12.89 -14.70
CA ILE A 282 27.69 -14.30 -15.06
C ILE A 282 26.23 -14.55 -15.46
N ASN A 283 26.02 -15.08 -16.66
CA ASN A 283 24.70 -15.52 -17.13
C ASN A 283 24.40 -16.93 -16.61
N ASN A 284 23.90 -17.03 -15.39
CA ASN A 284 23.42 -18.30 -14.87
C ASN A 284 22.18 -18.80 -15.65
N SER A 285 22.07 -20.11 -15.88
CA SER A 285 21.00 -20.70 -16.71
C SER A 285 19.60 -20.38 -16.24
N ASN A 286 19.41 -20.12 -14.94
CA ASN A 286 18.14 -19.75 -14.30
C ASN A 286 17.96 -18.24 -14.09
N LEU A 287 18.90 -17.38 -14.55
CA LEU A 287 18.84 -15.93 -14.29
C LEU A 287 17.61 -15.28 -14.92
N LYS A 288 17.36 -15.53 -16.22
CA LYS A 288 16.24 -14.93 -16.97
C LYS A 288 14.91 -15.25 -16.28
N GLU A 289 14.67 -16.52 -15.95
CA GLU A 289 13.41 -16.97 -15.37
C GLU A 289 13.16 -16.38 -13.96
N ASN A 290 14.19 -16.37 -13.13
CA ASN A 290 14.09 -15.80 -11.78
C ASN A 290 13.90 -14.27 -11.82
N TYR A 291 14.62 -13.59 -12.69
CA TYR A 291 14.47 -12.14 -12.85
C TYR A 291 13.07 -11.77 -13.35
N LYS A 292 12.53 -12.53 -14.33
CA LYS A 292 11.14 -12.37 -14.79
C LYS A 292 10.13 -12.49 -13.63
N LYS A 293 10.26 -13.53 -12.80
CA LYS A 293 9.38 -13.71 -11.63
C LYS A 293 9.45 -12.54 -10.67
N ILE A 294 10.64 -12.03 -10.39
CA ILE A 294 10.84 -10.87 -9.54
C ILE A 294 10.15 -9.63 -10.13
N LEU A 295 10.34 -9.34 -11.41
CA LEU A 295 9.68 -8.20 -12.07
C LEU A 295 8.16 -8.29 -11.98
N ILE A 296 7.58 -9.48 -12.16
CA ILE A 296 6.13 -9.68 -12.07
C ILE A 296 5.60 -9.36 -10.68
N VAL A 297 6.27 -9.83 -9.61
CA VAL A 297 5.78 -9.56 -8.24
C VAL A 297 6.02 -8.13 -7.77
N MET A 298 6.89 -7.37 -8.44
CA MET A 298 7.09 -5.95 -8.19
C MET A 298 6.06 -5.06 -8.93
N MET A 299 5.41 -5.58 -9.97
CA MET A 299 4.48 -4.84 -10.83
C MET A 299 3.31 -4.15 -10.08
N PRO A 300 2.69 -4.71 -9.03
CA PRO A 300 1.63 -4.02 -8.30
C PRO A 300 2.04 -2.68 -7.69
N VAL A 301 3.32 -2.49 -7.39
CA VAL A 301 3.85 -1.26 -6.78
C VAL A 301 4.46 -0.32 -7.83
N ILE A 302 5.33 -0.82 -8.70
CA ILE A 302 6.08 -0.05 -9.70
C ILE A 302 5.84 -0.60 -11.12
N PRO A 303 4.61 -0.46 -11.64
CA PRO A 303 4.18 -1.11 -12.87
C PRO A 303 4.93 -0.67 -14.12
N HIS A 304 5.27 0.62 -14.27
CA HIS A 304 5.84 1.13 -15.51
C HIS A 304 7.25 0.61 -15.73
N ILE A 305 8.14 0.75 -14.74
CA ILE A 305 9.52 0.29 -14.85
C ILE A 305 9.60 -1.23 -14.99
N THR A 306 8.76 -1.98 -14.28
CA THR A 306 8.79 -3.45 -14.36
C THR A 306 8.30 -3.97 -15.70
N ASN A 307 7.27 -3.35 -16.29
CA ASN A 307 6.83 -3.70 -17.64
C ASN A 307 7.91 -3.39 -18.68
N GLU A 308 8.53 -2.21 -18.60
CA GLU A 308 9.63 -1.84 -19.49
C GLU A 308 10.82 -2.80 -19.38
N CYS A 309 11.16 -3.23 -18.16
CA CYS A 309 12.18 -4.24 -17.92
C CYS A 309 11.79 -5.60 -18.49
N LEU A 310 10.52 -6.01 -18.37
CA LEU A 310 10.04 -7.28 -18.93
C LEU A 310 10.08 -7.26 -20.45
N GLU A 311 9.68 -6.18 -21.11
CA GLU A 311 9.73 -6.04 -22.57
C GLU A 311 11.15 -6.20 -23.12
N LYS A 312 12.16 -5.73 -22.40
CA LYS A 312 13.57 -5.88 -22.80
C LYS A 312 14.12 -7.29 -22.70
N ILE A 313 13.59 -8.12 -21.84
CA ILE A 313 14.10 -9.47 -21.60
C ILE A 313 13.23 -10.60 -22.17
N ASP A 314 11.95 -10.33 -22.44
CA ASP A 314 10.99 -11.33 -22.92
C ASP A 314 9.96 -10.72 -23.85
N GLU A 315 10.10 -10.95 -25.15
CA GLU A 315 9.18 -10.48 -26.18
C GLU A 315 7.78 -11.13 -26.10
N LYS A 316 7.69 -12.31 -25.50
CA LYS A 316 6.42 -13.03 -25.28
C LYS A 316 5.82 -12.62 -23.93
N LYS A 317 4.95 -11.65 -23.94
CA LYS A 317 4.28 -11.06 -22.77
C LYS A 317 3.30 -11.97 -22.04
N GLU A 318 3.65 -13.20 -21.70
CA GLU A 318 2.82 -13.99 -20.82
C GLU A 318 3.12 -13.64 -19.37
N ILE A 319 2.25 -12.79 -18.79
CA ILE A 319 2.34 -12.38 -17.40
C ILE A 319 1.43 -13.27 -16.57
N LYS A 320 2.02 -14.22 -15.85
CA LYS A 320 1.35 -15.04 -14.84
C LYS A 320 2.01 -14.81 -13.48
N TRP A 321 1.19 -14.65 -12.45
CA TRP A 321 1.71 -14.56 -11.09
C TRP A 321 2.51 -15.80 -10.73
N PRO A 322 3.77 -15.68 -10.28
CA PRO A 322 4.65 -16.82 -10.09
C PRO A 322 4.24 -17.63 -8.85
N SER A 323 4.21 -18.95 -9.01
CA SER A 323 4.06 -19.87 -7.90
C SER A 323 5.38 -20.02 -7.15
N VAL A 324 5.28 -20.31 -5.86
CA VAL A 324 6.42 -20.53 -4.97
C VAL A 324 6.67 -22.01 -4.80
N LYS A 325 7.94 -22.42 -4.90
CA LYS A 325 8.35 -23.82 -4.65
C LYS A 325 8.69 -23.97 -3.16
N LYS A 326 7.96 -24.83 -2.45
CA LYS A 326 8.10 -25.05 -1.00
C LYS A 326 9.51 -25.47 -0.60
N GLU A 327 10.19 -26.27 -1.42
CA GLU A 327 11.56 -26.72 -1.19
C GLU A 327 12.60 -25.60 -1.04
N PHE A 328 12.29 -24.39 -1.54
CA PHE A 328 13.15 -23.22 -1.46
C PHE A 328 12.76 -22.25 -0.33
N ILE A 329 11.60 -22.46 0.29
CA ILE A 329 11.12 -21.62 1.40
C ILE A 329 11.43 -22.27 2.74
N GLU A 330 11.36 -23.60 2.82
CA GLU A 330 11.65 -24.34 4.03
C GLU A 330 13.13 -24.15 4.38
N ASN A 331 13.40 -23.13 5.19
CA ASN A 331 14.68 -23.01 5.85
C ASN A 331 14.77 -24.12 6.89
N ASP A 332 15.59 -25.12 6.60
CA ASP A 332 15.95 -26.13 7.59
C ASP A 332 16.74 -25.56 8.79
N LYS A 333 17.06 -24.25 8.72
CA LYS A 333 17.82 -23.55 9.77
C LYS A 333 17.04 -22.36 10.33
N VAL A 334 17.15 -22.17 11.63
CA VAL A 334 16.54 -21.07 12.39
C VAL A 334 17.57 -20.38 13.27
N ASN A 335 17.37 -19.08 13.52
CA ASN A 335 18.18 -18.32 14.43
C ASN A 335 17.57 -18.36 15.83
N ILE A 336 18.24 -19.06 16.76
CA ILE A 336 17.81 -19.14 18.14
C ILE A 336 18.59 -18.10 18.97
N VAL A 337 17.83 -17.27 19.71
CA VAL A 337 18.42 -16.33 20.67
C VAL A 337 18.86 -17.08 21.91
N ILE A 338 20.13 -16.94 22.30
CA ILE A 338 20.68 -17.56 23.50
C ILE A 338 20.76 -16.54 24.61
N GLN A 339 20.10 -16.86 25.72
CA GLN A 339 20.16 -16.08 26.95
C GLN A 339 20.84 -16.88 28.06
N VAL A 340 21.55 -16.15 28.95
CA VAL A 340 22.06 -16.68 30.19
C VAL A 340 21.53 -15.79 31.31
N ASN A 341 20.80 -16.38 32.27
CA ASN A 341 20.13 -15.67 33.35
C ASN A 341 19.27 -14.48 32.84
N GLY A 342 18.50 -14.69 31.77
CA GLY A 342 17.61 -13.70 31.16
C GLY A 342 18.29 -12.64 30.28
N LYS A 343 19.62 -12.59 30.20
CA LYS A 343 20.35 -11.63 29.37
C LYS A 343 20.75 -12.27 28.05
N LYS A 344 20.42 -11.64 26.93
CA LYS A 344 20.85 -12.07 25.58
C LYS A 344 22.38 -12.08 25.50
N ARG A 345 22.97 -13.21 25.07
CA ARG A 345 24.42 -13.37 24.92
C ARG A 345 24.85 -13.63 23.49
N SER A 346 24.05 -14.39 22.72
CA SER A 346 24.36 -14.71 21.34
C SER A 346 23.09 -15.02 20.54
N ILE A 347 23.27 -15.18 19.22
CA ILE A 347 22.29 -15.80 18.31
C ILE A 347 23.03 -16.93 17.61
N MET A 348 22.44 -18.13 17.64
CA MET A 348 23.00 -19.31 16.99
C MET A 348 22.07 -19.78 15.88
N THR A 349 22.62 -19.97 14.69
CA THR A 349 21.89 -20.59 13.57
C THR A 349 21.97 -22.10 13.68
N VAL A 350 20.85 -22.75 13.84
CA VAL A 350 20.74 -24.21 14.00
C VAL A 350 19.65 -24.78 13.10
N GLU A 351 19.62 -26.10 12.93
CA GLU A 351 18.55 -26.79 12.23
C GLU A 351 17.22 -26.57 12.92
N LYS A 352 16.16 -26.42 12.12
CA LYS A 352 14.79 -26.27 12.61
C LYS A 352 14.36 -27.52 13.37
N ASN A 353 13.55 -27.32 14.38
CA ASN A 353 13.07 -28.41 15.23
C ASN A 353 14.15 -29.13 16.07
N LEU A 354 15.30 -28.52 16.28
CA LEU A 354 16.39 -29.11 17.07
C LEU A 354 15.90 -29.42 18.51
N GLU A 355 16.25 -30.59 19.01
CA GLU A 355 15.96 -30.96 20.41
C GLU A 355 16.79 -30.12 21.38
N GLU A 356 16.22 -29.81 22.55
CA GLU A 356 16.84 -29.00 23.59
C GLU A 356 18.22 -29.55 24.00
N LYS A 357 18.35 -30.85 24.18
CA LYS A 357 19.60 -31.53 24.57
C LYS A 357 20.73 -31.26 23.56
N VAL A 358 20.41 -31.40 22.27
CA VAL A 358 21.38 -31.17 21.18
C VAL A 358 21.75 -29.70 21.08
N LEU A 359 20.78 -28.80 21.28
CA LEU A 359 21.02 -27.36 21.29
C LEU A 359 21.96 -26.97 22.44
N ILE A 360 21.76 -27.50 23.65
CA ILE A 360 22.65 -27.27 24.81
C ILE A 360 24.05 -27.74 24.53
N GLN A 361 24.25 -28.91 23.88
CA GLN A 361 25.57 -29.38 23.50
C GLN A 361 26.27 -28.40 22.53
N LYS A 362 25.56 -27.90 21.53
CA LYS A 362 26.08 -26.86 20.59
C LYS A 362 26.42 -25.56 21.31
N ILE A 363 25.59 -25.14 22.26
CA ILE A 363 25.83 -23.94 23.09
C ILE A 363 27.11 -24.07 23.91
N LYS A 364 27.38 -25.22 24.51
CA LYS A 364 28.59 -25.49 25.26
C LYS A 364 29.87 -25.53 24.40
N GLN A 365 29.72 -25.75 23.10
CA GLN A 365 30.84 -25.72 22.14
C GLN A 365 31.10 -24.33 21.55
N ASP A 366 30.19 -23.38 21.76
CA ASP A 366 30.31 -22.01 21.26
C ASP A 366 31.17 -21.16 22.22
N LYS A 367 32.37 -20.84 21.78
CA LYS A 367 33.35 -20.01 22.53
C LYS A 367 32.80 -18.66 23.02
N LEU A 368 31.80 -18.07 22.30
CA LEU A 368 31.21 -16.80 22.70
C LEU A 368 30.31 -16.94 23.94
N ILE A 369 29.75 -18.14 24.16
CA ILE A 369 28.77 -18.41 25.21
C ILE A 369 29.46 -19.15 26.36
N ASP A 370 30.40 -20.00 26.04
CA ASP A 370 31.17 -20.82 26.99
C ASP A 370 31.69 -20.00 28.18
N LYS A 371 32.27 -18.84 27.93
CA LYS A 371 32.72 -17.91 28.98
C LYS A 371 31.68 -17.52 30.04
N TYR A 372 30.38 -17.70 29.75
CA TYR A 372 29.31 -17.40 30.70
C TYR A 372 28.81 -18.61 31.45
N ILE A 373 29.03 -19.83 30.92
CA ILE A 373 28.51 -21.10 31.47
C ILE A 373 29.63 -22.04 31.92
N GLU A 374 30.88 -21.80 31.52
CA GLU A 374 32.08 -22.58 31.91
C GLU A 374 32.19 -22.65 33.44
N ASN A 375 32.41 -23.84 33.98
CA ASN A 375 32.51 -24.13 35.39
C ASN A 375 31.30 -23.76 36.26
N LYS A 376 30.12 -23.57 35.66
CA LYS A 376 28.90 -23.23 36.39
C LYS A 376 27.84 -24.32 36.21
N GLU A 377 27.12 -24.58 37.30
CA GLU A 377 26.02 -25.54 37.31
C GLU A 377 24.79 -24.95 36.59
N ILE A 378 24.32 -25.63 35.56
CA ILE A 378 23.07 -25.27 34.91
C ILE A 378 21.91 -25.81 35.77
N ILE A 379 21.18 -24.90 36.40
CA ILE A 379 20.03 -25.24 37.28
C ILE A 379 18.80 -25.59 36.44
N ARG A 380 18.55 -24.85 35.37
CA ARG A 380 17.35 -24.98 34.55
C ARG A 380 17.56 -24.37 33.17
N THR A 381 16.90 -24.92 32.17
CA THR A 381 16.77 -24.33 30.84
C THR A 381 15.29 -24.04 30.52
N ILE A 382 15.05 -22.95 29.82
CA ILE A 382 13.73 -22.58 29.29
C ILE A 382 13.89 -22.48 27.78
N TYR A 383 13.39 -23.49 27.07
CA TYR A 383 13.51 -23.57 25.62
C TYR A 383 12.17 -23.34 24.96
N ILE A 384 12.07 -22.29 24.14
CA ILE A 384 10.97 -22.08 23.22
C ILE A 384 11.48 -22.46 21.84
N LYS A 385 11.00 -23.58 21.33
CA LYS A 385 11.45 -24.23 20.10
C LYS A 385 11.58 -23.22 18.95
N ASP A 386 12.68 -23.27 18.23
CA ASP A 386 13.02 -22.43 17.07
C ASP A 386 13.07 -20.91 17.32
N LYS A 387 13.01 -20.47 18.56
CA LYS A 387 13.01 -19.03 18.91
C LYS A 387 14.09 -18.63 19.90
N ILE A 388 14.07 -19.21 21.10
CA ILE A 388 14.93 -18.75 22.20
C ILE A 388 15.21 -19.87 23.17
N ILE A 389 16.42 -19.87 23.70
CA ILE A 389 16.78 -20.67 24.88
C ILE A 389 17.38 -19.77 25.95
N ASN A 390 16.91 -19.91 27.18
CA ASN A 390 17.46 -19.24 28.34
C ASN A 390 18.06 -20.28 29.30
N VAL A 391 19.39 -20.21 29.46
CA VAL A 391 20.16 -21.08 30.35
C VAL A 391 20.28 -20.38 31.70
N ILE A 392 19.70 -20.96 32.74
CA ILE A 392 19.77 -20.45 34.11
C ILE A 392 20.89 -21.20 34.82
N ILE A 393 21.91 -20.46 35.25
CA ILE A 393 23.10 -20.95 35.95
C ILE A 393 23.10 -20.43 37.37
N ARG A 394 23.73 -21.21 38.26
CA ARG A 394 24.03 -20.79 39.62
C ARG A 394 25.08 -19.69 39.59
N GLN A 395 24.84 -18.61 40.33
CA GLN A 395 25.82 -17.51 40.48
C GLN A 395 27.01 -17.96 41.34
#